data_e338f0a990af4e70b03bb24537a4bbda
#
_entry.id   e338f0a990af4e70b03bb24537a4bbda
#
_cell.length_a   1.000
_cell.length_b   1.000
_cell.length_c   1.000
_cell.angle_alpha   90.00
_cell.angle_beta   90.00
_cell.angle_gamma   90.00
#
_symmetry.space_group_name_H-M   'P 1'
#
loop_
_entity.id
_entity.type
_entity.pdbx_description
1 polymer ?
#
loop_
_entity_poly.entity_id
_entity_poly.type
_entity_poly.pdbx_seq_one_letter_code
_entity_poly.pdbx_strand_id
1 'polypeptide(L)' 'MAARSALEKFASTDARKAELVKLRYFVGMSFEETATALDIAVPTAKQWWAYARAWLAVEMRGDALK' A
#
# COMPACT_ATOMS: atom_id res chain seq x y z
N MET A 1 8.46 -13.10 -6.64
CA MET A 1 8.31 -12.95 -5.21
C MET A 1 6.92 -12.47 -4.87
N ALA A 2 6.31 -13.11 -3.88
CA ALA A 2 4.90 -12.90 -3.57
C ALA A 2 4.56 -11.45 -3.24
N ALA A 3 5.36 -10.80 -2.39
CA ALA A 3 5.08 -9.43 -1.99
C ALA A 3 5.11 -8.46 -3.16
N ARG A 4 6.06 -8.63 -4.06
CA ARG A 4 6.16 -7.77 -5.24
C ARG A 4 5.01 -7.99 -6.20
N SER A 5 4.66 -9.26 -6.44
CA SER A 5 3.52 -9.60 -7.30
C SER A 5 2.21 -9.06 -6.75
N ALA A 6 2.03 -9.18 -5.43
CA ALA A 6 0.83 -8.66 -4.77
C ALA A 6 0.74 -7.15 -4.93
N LEU A 7 1.86 -6.44 -4.78
CA LEU A 7 1.89 -4.99 -4.92
C LEU A 7 1.60 -4.57 -6.38
N GLU A 8 2.13 -5.28 -7.34
CA GLU A 8 1.85 -5.01 -8.75
C GLU A 8 0.37 -5.19 -9.07
N LYS A 9 -0.23 -6.25 -8.54
CA LYS A 9 -1.66 -6.50 -8.66
C LYS A 9 -2.47 -5.37 -8.03
N PHE A 10 -2.06 -4.95 -6.84
CA PHE A 10 -2.73 -3.87 -6.13
C PHE A 10 -2.62 -2.56 -6.92
N ALA A 11 -1.46 -2.30 -7.52
CA ALA A 11 -1.26 -1.10 -8.33
C ALA A 11 -2.18 -1.07 -9.54
N SER A 12 -2.48 -2.22 -10.11
CA SER A 12 -3.44 -2.32 -11.22
C SER A 12 -4.86 -2.01 -10.77
N THR A 13 -5.19 -2.34 -9.52
CA THR A 13 -6.52 -2.11 -8.96
C THR A 13 -6.67 -0.69 -8.44
N ASP A 14 -5.65 -0.18 -7.72
CA ASP A 14 -5.70 1.16 -7.12
C ASP A 14 -4.28 1.74 -7.08
N ALA A 15 -3.96 2.49 -8.13
CA ALA A 15 -2.61 3.05 -8.30
C ALA A 15 -2.23 4.02 -7.18
N ARG A 16 -3.19 4.80 -6.68
CA ARG A 16 -2.89 5.80 -5.65
C ARG A 16 -2.56 5.16 -4.31
N LYS A 17 -3.33 4.15 -3.92
CA LYS A 17 -3.05 3.43 -2.69
C LYS A 17 -1.75 2.63 -2.79
N ALA A 18 -1.46 2.10 -3.96
CA ALA A 18 -0.19 1.42 -4.19
C ALA A 18 0.99 2.38 -4.06
N GLU A 19 0.83 3.62 -4.54
CA GLU A 19 1.86 4.63 -4.40
C GLU A 19 2.12 4.96 -2.93
N LEU A 20 1.07 5.05 -2.14
CA LEU A 20 1.19 5.25 -0.69
C LEU A 20 2.00 4.12 -0.04
N VAL A 21 1.73 2.88 -0.42
CA VAL A 21 2.47 1.72 0.09
C VAL A 21 3.95 1.84 -0.24
N LYS A 22 4.27 2.21 -1.47
CA LYS A 22 5.65 2.37 -1.89
C LYS A 22 6.37 3.44 -1.08
N LEU A 23 5.73 4.58 -0.88
CA LEU A 23 6.33 5.67 -0.12
C LEU A 23 6.55 5.30 1.33
N ARG A 24 5.59 4.61 1.94
CA ARG A 24 5.70 4.20 3.33
C ARG A 24 6.67 3.05 3.53
N TYR A 25 6.60 2.05 2.68
CA TYR A 25 7.32 0.80 2.87
C TYR A 25 8.75 0.84 2.31
N PHE A 26 8.90 1.32 1.09
CA PHE A 26 10.21 1.31 0.44
C PHE A 26 11.03 2.57 0.71
N VAL A 27 10.38 3.73 0.74
CA VAL A 27 11.07 5.00 0.99
C VAL A 27 11.19 5.28 2.48
N GLY A 28 10.22 4.85 3.28
CA GLY A 28 10.23 5.04 4.72
C GLY A 28 9.69 6.38 5.17
N MET A 29 8.79 6.97 4.40
CA MET A 29 8.16 8.23 4.76
C MET A 29 7.18 8.06 5.91
N SER A 30 7.03 9.10 6.73
CA SER A 30 5.98 9.18 7.74
C SER A 30 4.61 9.34 7.07
N PHE A 31 3.53 9.17 7.82
CA PHE A 31 2.19 9.44 7.28
C PHE A 31 2.05 10.88 6.83
N GLU A 32 2.63 11.81 7.59
CA GLU A 32 2.57 13.24 7.25
C GLU A 32 3.29 13.53 5.94
N GLU A 33 4.48 12.97 5.77
CA GLU A 33 5.25 13.14 4.54
C GLU A 33 4.53 12.50 3.35
N THR A 34 4.00 11.31 3.55
CA THR A 34 3.29 10.58 2.51
C THR A 34 2.03 11.33 2.09
N ALA A 35 1.27 11.82 3.07
CA ALA A 35 0.05 12.59 2.81
C ALA A 35 0.37 13.84 1.99
N THR A 36 1.43 14.55 2.35
CA THR A 36 1.87 15.73 1.62
C THR A 36 2.25 15.37 0.18
N ALA A 37 3.01 14.30 0.01
CA ALA A 37 3.46 13.87 -1.31
C ALA A 37 2.30 13.48 -2.22
N LEU A 38 1.24 12.91 -1.66
CA LEU A 38 0.06 12.47 -2.42
C LEU A 38 -1.05 13.50 -2.44
N ASP A 39 -0.86 14.63 -1.76
CA ASP A 39 -1.86 15.69 -1.65
C ASP A 39 -3.18 15.18 -1.07
N ILE A 40 -3.08 14.48 0.04
CA ILE A 40 -4.24 13.97 0.79
C ILE A 40 -4.08 14.31 2.27
N ALA A 41 -5.18 14.21 3.02
CA ALA A 41 -5.14 14.43 4.46
C ALA A 41 -4.50 13.24 5.18
N VAL A 42 -3.88 13.49 6.33
CA VAL A 42 -3.24 12.43 7.12
C VAL A 42 -4.24 11.32 7.50
N PRO A 43 -5.46 11.63 7.98
CA PRO A 43 -6.43 10.56 8.25
C PRO A 43 -6.74 9.70 7.03
N THR A 44 -6.80 10.31 5.86
CA THR A 44 -7.02 9.58 4.61
C THR A 44 -5.85 8.65 4.33
N ALA A 45 -4.62 9.13 4.53
CA ALA A 45 -3.43 8.30 4.33
C ALA A 45 -3.44 7.08 5.25
N LYS A 46 -3.85 7.26 6.49
CA LYS A 46 -3.96 6.17 7.46
C LYS A 46 -5.01 5.14 7.06
N GLN A 47 -6.15 5.60 6.55
CA GLN A 47 -7.21 4.72 6.06
C GLN A 47 -6.73 3.91 4.86
N TRP A 48 -6.08 4.57 3.92
CA TRP A 48 -5.54 3.89 2.74
C TRP A 48 -4.48 2.86 3.12
N TRP A 49 -3.65 3.18 4.11
CA TRP A 49 -2.63 2.26 4.59
C TRP A 49 -3.26 1.01 5.19
N ALA A 50 -4.29 1.19 6.03
CA ALA A 50 -5.00 0.07 6.64
C ALA A 50 -5.65 -0.81 5.58
N TYR A 51 -6.29 -0.19 4.59
CA TYR A 51 -6.92 -0.91 3.48
C TYR A 51 -5.87 -1.70 2.69
N ALA A 52 -4.78 -1.03 2.34
CA ALA A 52 -3.72 -1.65 1.53
C ALA A 52 -3.08 -2.82 2.27
N ARG A 53 -2.83 -2.66 3.56
CA ARG A 53 -2.26 -3.75 4.37
C ARG A 53 -3.16 -4.96 4.40
N ALA A 54 -4.45 -4.74 4.58
CA ALA A 54 -5.43 -5.84 4.61
C ALA A 54 -5.48 -6.55 3.27
N TRP A 55 -5.54 -5.78 2.18
CA TRP A 55 -5.58 -6.33 0.83
C TRP A 55 -4.34 -7.15 0.53
N LEU A 56 -3.17 -6.60 0.82
CA LEU A 56 -1.89 -7.27 0.55
C LEU A 56 -1.73 -8.52 1.42
N ALA A 57 -2.17 -8.47 2.66
CA ALA A 57 -2.10 -9.62 3.56
C ALA A 57 -2.93 -10.79 3.03
N VAL A 58 -4.11 -10.50 2.51
CA VAL A 58 -4.98 -11.54 1.93
C VAL A 58 -4.33 -12.13 0.69
N GLU A 59 -3.79 -11.29 -0.20
CA GLU A 59 -3.13 -11.77 -1.42
C GLU A 59 -1.92 -12.63 -1.12
N MET A 60 -1.08 -12.18 -0.20
CA MET A 60 0.12 -12.93 0.16
C MET A 60 -0.22 -14.23 0.88
N ARG A 61 -1.27 -14.23 1.68
CA ARG A 61 -1.73 -15.45 2.35
C ARG A 61 -2.22 -16.47 1.32
N GLY A 62 -2.97 -16.01 0.33
CA GLY A 62 -3.43 -16.85 -0.76
C GLY A 62 -2.27 -17.50 -1.49
N ASP A 63 -1.23 -16.73 -1.79
CA ASP A 63 -0.02 -17.23 -2.44
C ASP A 63 0.69 -18.27 -1.57
N ALA A 64 0.76 -18.00 -0.28
CA ALA A 64 1.44 -18.90 0.66
C ALA A 64 0.72 -20.24 0.83
N LEU A 65 -0.59 -20.25 0.65
CA LEU A 65 -1.39 -21.47 0.79
C LEU A 65 -1.36 -22.36 -0.46
N LYS A 66 -0.83 -21.86 -1.54
CA LYS A 66 -0.68 -22.63 -2.75
C LYS A 66 0.63 -23.39 -2.75
#